data_edd0122962a1c748811222a7919e0b6a
#
_entry.id   edd0122962a1c748811222a7919e0b6a
#
_cell.length_a   1.000
_cell.length_b   1.000
_cell.length_c   1.000
_cell.angle_alpha   90.00
_cell.angle_beta   90.00
_cell.angle_gamma   90.00
#
_symmetry.space_group_name_H-M   'P 1'
#
loop_
_entity.id
_entity.type
_entity.pdbx_description
1 polymer ?
#
loop_
_entity_poly.entity_id
_entity_poly.type
_entity_poly.pdbx_seq_one_letter_code
_entity_poly.pdbx_strand_id
1 'polypeptide(L)'
;MGFELVALVVKARLWFSKSYAEAAGRFTIACQDLLSAGHNVEHQRLNIGMKGPAGEDLAIDIAVIGSLDSGKAIISSSGVHGVEGYPGSAIQLSIMDTLAKAPPFDDHAVIIIHAINPYGMAWWRRFNENNVDLNRNFLRLDEEYSGVPEGYENVKDFINPKTCLLYTSDA
;
A
#
# COMPACT_ATOMS: atom_id res chain seq x y z
N MET A 1 -11.11 -1.20 32.82
CA MET A 1 -10.05 -0.63 31.95
C MET A 1 -9.07 -1.68 31.39
N GLY A 2 -8.59 -2.67 32.13
CA GLY A 2 -7.64 -3.67 31.64
C GLY A 2 -8.20 -4.65 30.59
N PHE A 3 -9.41 -5.14 30.75
CA PHE A 3 -10.05 -6.10 29.83
C PHE A 3 -10.40 -5.49 28.46
N GLU A 4 -10.82 -4.24 28.42
CA GLU A 4 -11.14 -3.55 27.15
C GLU A 4 -9.89 -3.28 26.33
N LEU A 5 -8.78 -2.92 26.95
CA LEU A 5 -7.50 -2.69 26.28
C LEU A 5 -6.93 -4.00 25.68
N VAL A 6 -7.03 -5.11 26.41
CA VAL A 6 -6.62 -6.45 25.91
C VAL A 6 -7.49 -6.87 24.74
N ALA A 7 -8.81 -6.68 24.81
CA ALA A 7 -9.74 -6.97 23.73
C ALA A 7 -9.44 -6.12 22.48
N LEU A 8 -9.10 -4.84 22.64
CA LEU A 8 -8.73 -3.94 21.57
C LEU A 8 -7.43 -4.36 20.89
N VAL A 9 -6.41 -4.73 21.68
CA VAL A 9 -5.11 -5.21 21.16
C VAL A 9 -5.26 -6.55 20.41
N VAL A 10 -6.08 -7.48 20.92
CA VAL A 10 -6.37 -8.75 20.25
C VAL A 10 -7.12 -8.50 18.95
N LYS A 11 -8.10 -7.58 18.93
CA LYS A 11 -8.83 -7.20 17.72
C LYS A 11 -7.92 -6.54 16.68
N ALA A 12 -7.02 -5.65 17.09
CA ALA A 12 -6.06 -5.02 16.19
C ALA A 12 -5.13 -6.05 15.50
N ARG A 13 -4.70 -7.09 16.22
CA ARG A 13 -3.87 -8.18 15.66
C ARG A 13 -4.54 -8.96 14.52
N LEU A 14 -5.87 -8.99 14.47
CA LEU A 14 -6.62 -9.68 13.42
C LEU A 14 -6.44 -9.02 12.04
N TRP A 15 -6.09 -7.74 11.98
CA TRP A 15 -5.95 -6.98 10.75
C TRP A 15 -4.55 -7.03 10.14
N PHE A 16 -3.52 -7.32 10.95
CA PHE A 16 -2.15 -7.38 10.48
C PHE A 16 -1.88 -8.64 9.66
N SER A 17 -1.25 -8.45 8.50
CA SER A 17 -0.79 -9.51 7.61
C SER A 17 0.70 -9.75 7.82
N LYS A 18 1.15 -11.00 7.56
CA LYS A 18 2.55 -11.42 7.73
C LYS A 18 3.38 -11.25 6.47
N SER A 19 2.72 -11.07 5.31
CA SER A 19 3.35 -10.88 4.02
C SER A 19 2.51 -9.95 3.15
N TYR A 20 3.14 -9.40 2.10
CA TYR A 20 2.44 -8.64 1.07
C TYR A 20 1.33 -9.49 0.41
N ALA A 21 1.64 -10.74 0.05
CA ALA A 21 0.67 -11.63 -0.58
C ALA A 21 -0.58 -11.86 0.29
N GLU A 22 -0.38 -12.06 1.60
CA GLU A 22 -1.49 -12.16 2.55
C GLU A 22 -2.29 -10.85 2.61
N ALA A 23 -1.63 -9.70 2.67
CA ALA A 23 -2.28 -8.39 2.74
C ALA A 23 -3.13 -8.13 1.49
N ALA A 24 -2.57 -8.36 0.30
CA ALA A 24 -3.26 -8.19 -0.98
C ALA A 24 -4.44 -9.17 -1.14
N GLY A 25 -4.26 -10.43 -0.72
CA GLY A 25 -5.35 -11.41 -0.71
C GLY A 25 -6.51 -11.00 0.19
N ARG A 26 -6.20 -10.53 1.39
CA ARG A 26 -7.21 -10.03 2.35
C ARG A 26 -7.91 -8.76 1.84
N PHE A 27 -7.21 -7.89 1.14
CA PHE A 27 -7.80 -6.72 0.50
C PHE A 27 -8.83 -7.14 -0.56
N THR A 28 -8.49 -8.11 -1.40
CA THR A 28 -9.41 -8.66 -2.41
C THR A 28 -10.66 -9.26 -1.75
N ILE A 29 -10.49 -10.03 -0.66
CA ILE A 29 -11.61 -10.59 0.09
C ILE A 29 -12.49 -9.47 0.67
N ALA A 30 -11.90 -8.44 1.25
CA ALA A 30 -12.65 -7.31 1.80
C ALA A 30 -13.47 -6.56 0.72
N CYS A 31 -12.97 -6.45 -0.52
CA CYS A 31 -13.76 -5.94 -1.65
C CYS A 31 -14.97 -6.83 -1.95
N GLN A 32 -14.82 -8.15 -1.90
CA GLN A 32 -15.91 -9.12 -2.11
C GLN A 32 -16.96 -9.07 -0.98
N ASP A 33 -16.51 -8.89 0.25
CA ASP A 33 -17.39 -8.74 1.41
C ASP A 33 -18.26 -7.47 1.30
N LEU A 34 -17.67 -6.36 0.86
CA LEU A 34 -18.38 -5.10 0.59
C LEU A 34 -19.42 -5.27 -0.53
N LEU A 35 -19.07 -5.94 -1.64
CA LEU A 35 -20.00 -6.26 -2.71
C LEU A 35 -21.16 -7.13 -2.19
N SER A 36 -20.85 -8.13 -1.37
CA SER A 36 -21.84 -9.04 -0.78
C SER A 36 -22.77 -8.33 0.21
N ALA A 37 -22.28 -7.26 0.85
CA ALA A 37 -23.07 -6.39 1.71
C ALA A 37 -23.93 -5.36 0.94
N GLY A 38 -23.86 -5.37 -0.40
CA GLY A 38 -24.68 -4.52 -1.28
C GLY A 38 -24.05 -3.16 -1.64
N HIS A 39 -22.80 -2.91 -1.26
CA HIS A 39 -22.10 -1.71 -1.70
C HIS A 39 -21.75 -1.76 -3.19
N ASN A 40 -21.76 -0.60 -3.86
CA ASN A 40 -21.14 -0.47 -5.18
C ASN A 40 -19.62 -0.45 -4.98
N VAL A 41 -18.90 -1.41 -5.57
CA VAL A 41 -17.44 -1.54 -5.41
C VAL A 41 -16.82 -1.83 -6.76
N GLU A 42 -15.87 -0.98 -7.17
CA GLU A 42 -14.96 -1.24 -8.27
C GLU A 42 -13.59 -1.57 -7.69
N HIS A 43 -13.04 -2.75 -8.02
CA HIS A 43 -11.70 -3.16 -7.61
C HIS A 43 -10.80 -3.30 -8.83
N GLN A 44 -9.71 -2.55 -8.85
CA GLN A 44 -8.67 -2.60 -9.88
C GLN A 44 -7.36 -3.07 -9.27
N ARG A 45 -6.62 -3.89 -10.03
CA ARG A 45 -5.29 -4.36 -9.64
C ARG A 45 -4.27 -3.98 -10.72
N LEU A 46 -3.37 -3.05 -10.38
CA LEU A 46 -2.34 -2.52 -11.26
C LEU A 46 -1.02 -3.26 -11.01
N ASN A 47 -0.71 -4.23 -11.87
CA ASN A 47 0.55 -4.98 -11.77
C ASN A 47 1.74 -4.08 -12.14
N ILE A 48 2.78 -4.04 -11.30
CA ILE A 48 3.98 -3.24 -11.52
C ILE A 48 5.08 -3.99 -12.30
N GLY A 49 4.82 -5.24 -12.75
CA GLY A 49 5.77 -6.05 -13.48
C GLY A 49 6.89 -6.67 -12.65
N MET A 50 6.82 -6.56 -11.32
CA MET A 50 7.82 -7.09 -10.38
C MET A 50 7.28 -8.29 -9.62
N LYS A 51 8.20 -9.12 -9.09
CA LYS A 51 7.89 -10.29 -8.26
C LYS A 51 8.29 -10.04 -6.81
N GLY A 52 7.51 -10.61 -5.91
CA GLY A 52 7.82 -10.65 -4.49
C GLY A 52 8.75 -11.82 -4.11
N PRO A 53 9.11 -11.94 -2.82
CA PRO A 53 10.03 -12.98 -2.32
C PRO A 53 9.56 -14.41 -2.55
N ALA A 54 8.24 -14.66 -2.62
CA ALA A 54 7.66 -15.97 -2.88
C ALA A 54 7.31 -16.18 -4.36
N GLY A 55 7.72 -15.26 -5.26
CA GLY A 55 7.42 -15.31 -6.68
C GLY A 55 6.07 -14.76 -7.08
N GLU A 56 5.32 -14.19 -6.13
CA GLU A 56 4.03 -13.54 -6.35
C GLU A 56 4.15 -12.28 -7.18
N ASP A 57 3.10 -11.97 -7.95
CA ASP A 57 3.01 -10.70 -8.69
C ASP A 57 2.74 -9.54 -7.75
N LEU A 58 3.54 -8.47 -7.90
CA LEU A 58 3.38 -7.25 -7.13
C LEU A 58 2.47 -6.26 -7.86
N ALA A 59 1.50 -5.73 -7.15
CA ALA A 59 0.51 -4.82 -7.73
C ALA A 59 0.06 -3.77 -6.71
N ILE A 60 -0.46 -2.67 -7.21
CA ILE A 60 -1.23 -1.69 -6.44
C ILE A 60 -2.69 -2.09 -6.58
N ASP A 61 -3.38 -2.34 -5.48
CA ASP A 61 -4.81 -2.60 -5.45
C ASP A 61 -5.58 -1.31 -5.14
N ILE A 62 -6.61 -1.00 -5.92
CA ILE A 62 -7.45 0.20 -5.76
C ILE A 62 -8.89 -0.26 -5.64
N ALA A 63 -9.56 0.14 -4.57
CA ALA A 63 -10.99 -0.05 -4.40
C ALA A 63 -11.70 1.30 -4.39
N VAL A 64 -12.72 1.46 -5.21
CA VAL A 64 -13.67 2.59 -5.19
C VAL A 64 -14.98 2.06 -4.65
N ILE A 65 -15.44 2.59 -3.52
CA ILE A 65 -16.65 2.17 -2.81
C ILE A 65 -17.63 3.34 -2.84
N GLY A 66 -18.87 3.12 -3.28
CA GLY A 66 -19.89 4.17 -3.45
C GLY A 66 -19.87 4.78 -4.84
N SER A 67 -20.15 6.08 -4.97
CA SER A 67 -20.28 6.77 -6.27
C SER A 67 -19.36 7.99 -6.38
N LEU A 68 -18.64 8.06 -7.50
CA LEU A 68 -17.84 9.23 -7.88
C LEU A 68 -18.70 10.37 -8.45
N ASP A 69 -19.92 10.08 -8.90
CA ASP A 69 -20.81 11.07 -9.53
C ASP A 69 -21.25 12.18 -8.56
N SER A 70 -21.18 11.90 -7.26
CA SER A 70 -21.46 12.89 -6.20
C SER A 70 -20.46 14.04 -6.14
N GLY A 71 -19.28 13.91 -6.76
CA GLY A 71 -18.18 14.87 -6.69
C GLY A 71 -17.50 14.95 -5.32
N LYS A 72 -17.80 14.01 -4.39
CA LYS A 72 -17.19 13.92 -3.06
C LYS A 72 -16.44 12.61 -2.92
N ALA A 73 -15.19 12.66 -2.49
CA ALA A 73 -14.40 11.45 -2.25
C ALA A 73 -13.52 11.58 -1.00
N ILE A 74 -13.39 10.47 -0.27
CA ILE A 74 -12.39 10.28 0.78
C ILE A 74 -11.36 9.31 0.24
N ILE A 75 -10.07 9.70 0.26
CA ILE A 75 -8.99 8.88 -0.24
C ILE A 75 -8.13 8.38 0.93
N SER A 76 -7.94 7.06 1.03
CA SER A 76 -7.04 6.42 1.97
C SER A 76 -5.97 5.66 1.20
N SER A 77 -4.72 6.07 1.32
CA SER A 77 -3.59 5.39 0.72
C SER A 77 -2.66 4.78 1.78
N SER A 78 -1.98 3.70 1.43
CA SER A 78 -1.01 3.03 2.31
C SER A 78 0.26 2.64 1.57
N GLY A 79 1.35 2.43 2.32
CA GLY A 79 2.56 1.83 1.81
C GLY A 79 3.32 2.69 0.81
N VAL A 80 3.35 4.01 0.96
CA VAL A 80 4.27 4.90 0.22
C VAL A 80 5.72 4.52 0.55
N HIS A 81 6.04 4.40 1.84
CA HIS A 81 7.19 3.64 2.29
C HIS A 81 6.75 2.19 2.47
N GLY A 82 7.39 1.26 1.78
CA GLY A 82 6.87 -0.10 1.66
C GLY A 82 6.65 -0.81 2.97
N VAL A 83 7.64 -0.80 3.89
CA VAL A 83 7.52 -1.48 5.19
C VAL A 83 6.39 -0.93 6.07
N GLU A 84 6.06 0.36 5.92
CA GLU A 84 4.94 1.01 6.61
C GLU A 84 3.58 0.61 6.02
N GLY A 85 3.58 -0.14 4.90
CA GLY A 85 2.38 -0.68 4.27
C GLY A 85 1.61 -1.65 5.16
N TYR A 86 2.28 -2.39 6.05
CA TYR A 86 1.62 -3.36 6.92
C TYR A 86 0.63 -2.73 7.91
N PRO A 87 1.01 -1.71 8.71
CA PRO A 87 0.03 -1.00 9.55
C PRO A 87 -1.02 -0.25 8.71
N GLY A 88 -0.62 0.36 7.59
CA GLY A 88 -1.57 1.02 6.68
C GLY A 88 -2.62 0.05 6.13
N SER A 89 -2.19 -1.12 5.65
CA SER A 89 -3.08 -2.20 5.21
C SER A 89 -4.04 -2.65 6.31
N ALA A 90 -3.53 -2.83 7.54
CA ALA A 90 -4.37 -3.22 8.67
C ALA A 90 -5.47 -2.19 8.97
N ILE A 91 -5.15 -0.89 8.91
CA ILE A 91 -6.13 0.19 9.06
C ILE A 91 -7.16 0.15 7.92
N GLN A 92 -6.71 0.00 6.66
CA GLN A 92 -7.60 -0.07 5.50
C GLN A 92 -8.56 -1.27 5.59
N LEU A 93 -8.07 -2.46 5.96
CA LEU A 93 -8.92 -3.64 6.18
C LEU A 93 -9.95 -3.42 7.29
N SER A 94 -9.57 -2.74 8.38
CA SER A 94 -10.51 -2.38 9.46
C SER A 94 -11.58 -1.39 9.00
N ILE A 95 -11.22 -0.43 8.14
CA ILE A 95 -12.18 0.50 7.52
C ILE A 95 -13.16 -0.27 6.64
N MET A 96 -12.66 -1.15 5.75
CA MET A 96 -13.49 -1.95 4.85
C MET A 96 -14.45 -2.87 5.60
N ASP A 97 -14.00 -3.53 6.68
CA ASP A 97 -14.86 -4.32 7.57
C ASP A 97 -15.96 -3.47 8.24
N THR A 98 -15.63 -2.25 8.61
CA THR A 98 -16.61 -1.31 9.20
C THR A 98 -17.65 -0.89 8.17
N LEU A 99 -17.21 -0.57 6.95
CA LEU A 99 -18.10 -0.21 5.84
C LEU A 99 -19.01 -1.38 5.44
N ALA A 100 -18.49 -2.61 5.40
CA ALA A 100 -19.29 -3.80 5.07
C ALA A 100 -20.43 -4.06 6.07
N LYS A 101 -20.36 -3.50 7.28
CA LYS A 101 -21.41 -3.58 8.32
C LYS A 101 -22.34 -2.37 8.32
N ALA A 102 -22.00 -1.33 7.58
CA ALA A 102 -22.81 -0.13 7.43
C ALA A 102 -23.78 -0.25 6.25
N PRO A 103 -24.87 0.53 6.21
CA PRO A 103 -25.71 0.61 5.02
C PRO A 103 -24.91 1.09 3.79
N PRO A 104 -25.20 0.58 2.58
CA PRO A 104 -24.63 1.11 1.35
C PRO A 104 -24.91 2.61 1.17
N PHE A 105 -23.99 3.31 0.52
CA PHE A 105 -24.06 4.77 0.27
C PHE A 105 -23.70 5.06 -1.20
N ASP A 106 -24.22 6.15 -1.74
CA ASP A 106 -24.00 6.63 -3.10
C ASP A 106 -23.79 8.16 -3.19
N ASP A 107 -23.88 8.86 -2.06
CA ASP A 107 -23.70 10.31 -1.95
C ASP A 107 -22.25 10.76 -1.84
N HIS A 108 -21.32 9.82 -1.83
CA HIS A 108 -19.86 10.01 -1.84
C HIS A 108 -19.14 8.73 -2.28
N ALA A 109 -17.83 8.83 -2.47
CA ALA A 109 -16.96 7.69 -2.69
C ALA A 109 -15.91 7.55 -1.58
N VAL A 110 -15.56 6.33 -1.23
CA VAL A 110 -14.36 5.99 -0.46
C VAL A 110 -13.39 5.26 -1.40
N ILE A 111 -12.22 5.87 -1.63
CA ILE A 111 -11.18 5.31 -2.49
C ILE A 111 -10.06 4.79 -1.59
N ILE A 112 -9.77 3.51 -1.68
CA ILE A 112 -8.70 2.86 -0.91
C ILE A 112 -7.61 2.38 -1.86
N ILE A 113 -6.38 2.87 -1.67
CA ILE A 113 -5.21 2.53 -2.47
C ILE A 113 -4.25 1.72 -1.59
N HIS A 114 -4.13 0.46 -1.90
CA HIS A 114 -3.33 -0.52 -1.18
C HIS A 114 -2.29 -1.13 -2.14
N ALA A 115 -1.12 -1.15 -1.90
CA ALA A 115 -0.06 -0.44 -1.29
C ALA A 115 0.67 0.31 -2.42
N ILE A 116 0.93 1.61 -2.27
CA ILE A 116 1.53 2.44 -3.34
C ILE A 116 2.92 1.92 -3.74
N ASN A 117 3.66 1.37 -2.80
CA ASN A 117 4.95 0.73 -3.04
C ASN A 117 4.89 -0.76 -2.67
N PRO A 118 4.31 -1.61 -3.54
CA PRO A 118 4.15 -3.03 -3.25
C PRO A 118 5.50 -3.75 -3.21
N TYR A 119 6.51 -3.27 -3.97
CA TYR A 119 7.86 -3.81 -3.93
C TYR A 119 8.50 -3.59 -2.55
N GLY A 120 8.51 -2.36 -2.07
CA GLY A 120 9.04 -2.06 -0.75
C GLY A 120 8.31 -2.80 0.37
N MET A 121 6.99 -2.97 0.27
CA MET A 121 6.20 -3.75 1.24
C MET A 121 6.62 -5.23 1.23
N ALA A 122 6.71 -5.86 0.06
CA ALA A 122 7.05 -7.27 -0.08
C ALA A 122 8.49 -7.58 0.37
N TRP A 123 9.44 -6.69 0.06
CA TRP A 123 10.86 -6.86 0.34
C TRP A 123 11.33 -6.17 1.62
N TRP A 124 10.41 -5.69 2.46
CA TRP A 124 10.69 -5.02 3.74
C TRP A 124 11.62 -3.80 3.59
N ARG A 125 11.40 -3.02 2.51
CA ARG A 125 12.20 -1.86 2.16
C ARG A 125 11.39 -0.57 2.27
N ARG A 126 12.07 0.53 2.52
CA ARG A 126 11.50 1.87 2.45
C ARG A 126 11.24 2.28 0.98
N PHE A 127 12.22 2.03 0.12
CA PHE A 127 12.27 2.46 -1.27
C PHE A 127 11.55 1.47 -2.21
N ASN A 128 11.23 1.93 -3.42
CA ASN A 128 10.67 1.10 -4.46
C ASN A 128 11.74 0.23 -5.17
N GLU A 129 11.36 -0.48 -6.23
CA GLU A 129 12.22 -1.35 -7.06
C GLU A 129 13.39 -0.60 -7.71
N ASN A 130 13.24 0.69 -7.96
CA ASN A 130 14.27 1.57 -8.54
C ASN A 130 15.09 2.30 -7.47
N ASN A 131 14.98 1.89 -6.20
CA ASN A 131 15.63 2.52 -5.05
C ASN A 131 15.23 4.00 -4.83
N VAL A 132 14.01 4.36 -5.20
CA VAL A 132 13.44 5.70 -5.05
C VAL A 132 12.59 5.78 -3.78
N ASP A 133 12.79 6.82 -2.98
CA ASP A 133 11.87 7.23 -1.93
C ASP A 133 10.70 8.00 -2.54
N LEU A 134 9.56 7.34 -2.70
CA LEU A 134 8.38 7.95 -3.32
C LEU A 134 7.88 9.19 -2.58
N ASN A 135 8.12 9.28 -1.26
CA ASN A 135 7.75 10.43 -0.44
C ASN A 135 8.76 11.59 -0.53
N ARG A 136 9.83 11.45 -1.31
CA ARG A 136 10.83 12.50 -1.58
C ARG A 136 10.97 12.82 -3.05
N ASN A 137 10.35 12.04 -3.92
CA ASN A 137 10.51 12.10 -5.36
C ASN A 137 9.19 12.43 -6.06
N PHE A 138 8.55 13.52 -5.66
CA PHE A 138 7.43 14.10 -6.39
C PHE A 138 7.66 15.60 -6.58
N LEU A 139 7.22 16.10 -7.70
CA LEU A 139 7.39 17.47 -8.13
C LEU A 139 6.05 18.23 -8.11
N ARG A 140 6.12 19.54 -8.19
CA ARG A 140 4.94 20.37 -8.46
C ARG A 140 4.46 20.14 -9.89
N LEU A 141 3.22 20.48 -10.18
CA LEU A 141 2.61 20.26 -11.48
C LEU A 141 3.32 20.95 -12.65
N ASP A 142 4.09 22.01 -12.36
CA ASP A 142 4.84 22.82 -13.31
C ASP A 142 6.34 22.47 -13.38
N GLU A 143 6.79 21.45 -12.63
CA GLU A 143 8.18 20.98 -12.62
C GLU A 143 8.32 19.70 -13.42
N GLU A 144 9.44 19.54 -14.12
CA GLU A 144 9.78 18.34 -14.86
C GLU A 144 10.76 17.45 -14.09
N TYR A 145 10.58 16.11 -14.21
CA TYR A 145 11.54 15.14 -13.69
C TYR A 145 12.78 15.11 -14.58
N SER A 146 13.72 16.03 -14.32
CA SER A 146 14.94 16.17 -15.11
C SER A 146 16.14 16.51 -14.26
N GLY A 147 17.31 16.05 -14.72
CA GLY A 147 18.59 16.32 -14.06
C GLY A 147 18.82 15.53 -12.77
N VAL A 148 19.95 15.79 -12.17
CA VAL A 148 20.39 15.22 -10.89
C VAL A 148 21.07 16.32 -10.07
N PRO A 149 21.11 16.21 -8.72
CA PRO A 149 21.87 17.15 -7.89
C PRO A 149 23.34 17.21 -8.31
N GLU A 150 23.94 18.40 -8.16
CA GLU A 150 25.37 18.58 -8.41
C GLU A 150 26.19 17.58 -7.57
N GLY A 151 27.17 16.95 -8.20
CA GLY A 151 28.01 15.94 -7.57
C GLY A 151 27.42 14.54 -7.46
N TYR A 152 26.13 14.32 -7.78
CA TYR A 152 25.52 12.99 -7.77
C TYR A 152 26.28 12.00 -8.66
N GLU A 153 26.66 12.41 -9.86
CA GLU A 153 27.42 11.60 -10.81
C GLU A 153 28.73 11.06 -10.23
N ASN A 154 29.36 11.82 -9.32
CA ASN A 154 30.64 11.43 -8.69
C ASN A 154 30.47 10.33 -7.63
N VAL A 155 29.27 10.17 -7.08
CA VAL A 155 29.01 9.24 -5.96
C VAL A 155 27.95 8.19 -6.28
N LYS A 156 27.29 8.27 -7.43
CA LYS A 156 26.15 7.41 -7.79
C LYS A 156 26.46 5.91 -7.70
N ASP A 157 27.64 5.49 -8.16
CA ASP A 157 28.01 4.07 -8.17
C ASP A 157 28.32 3.55 -6.76
N PHE A 158 28.70 4.45 -5.84
CA PHE A 158 28.90 4.14 -4.44
C PHE A 158 27.58 4.04 -3.67
N ILE A 159 26.66 4.99 -3.89
CA ILE A 159 25.38 5.03 -3.16
C ILE A 159 24.31 4.14 -3.80
N ASN A 160 24.44 3.79 -5.10
CA ASN A 160 23.57 2.87 -5.82
C ASN A 160 24.43 1.77 -6.48
N PRO A 161 25.06 0.89 -5.72
CA PRO A 161 25.89 -0.17 -6.28
C PRO A 161 25.01 -1.14 -7.08
N LYS A 162 25.49 -1.51 -8.27
CA LYS A 162 24.78 -2.48 -9.16
C LYS A 162 24.71 -3.88 -8.57
N THR A 163 25.57 -4.18 -7.59
CA THR A 163 25.60 -5.46 -6.86
C THR A 163 25.62 -5.15 -5.37
N CYS A 164 24.95 -5.97 -4.57
CA CYS A 164 24.94 -5.83 -3.12
C CYS A 164 26.28 -6.31 -2.54
N LEU A 165 27.28 -5.44 -2.57
CA LEU A 165 28.64 -5.76 -2.05
C LEU A 165 28.76 -5.70 -0.52
N LEU A 166 27.77 -5.08 0.16
CA LEU A 166 27.87 -4.82 1.61
C LEU A 166 27.21 -5.89 2.49
N TYR A 167 26.54 -6.90 1.92
CA TYR A 167 25.81 -7.91 2.68
C TYR A 167 26.16 -9.36 2.32
N THR A 168 27.23 -9.60 1.60
CA THR A 168 27.63 -10.96 1.17
C THR A 168 28.81 -11.55 1.90
N SER A 169 29.32 -10.88 2.93
CA SER A 169 30.29 -11.49 3.83
C SER A 169 29.63 -11.69 5.19
N ASP A 170 29.54 -12.91 5.58
CA ASP A 170 29.35 -13.38 6.95
C ASP A 170 27.90 -13.36 7.48
N ALA A 171 27.08 -14.25 6.95
CA ALA A 171 26.05 -14.91 7.74
C ALA A 171 26.18 -16.42 7.55
#